data_01661fc7b9bff00fb22e6debafdda7c0
#
_entry.id   01661fc7b9bff00fb22e6debafdda7c0
#
_cell.length_a   1.000
_cell.length_b   1.000
_cell.length_c   1.000
_cell.angle_alpha   90.00
_cell.angle_beta   90.00
_cell.angle_gamma   90.00
#
_symmetry.space_group_name_H-M   'P 1'
#
loop_
_entity.id
_entity.type
_entity.pdbx_description
1 polymer ?
#
loop_
_entity_poly.entity_id
_entity_poly.type
_entity_poly.pdbx_seq_one_letter_code
_entity_poly.pdbx_strand_id
1 'polypeptide(L)'
;MSGQKPSSAEKTFFGHPLQLSTLFHIELWERFSFYGMQGILLIYLYYAANQGGLGMDKALAGGIVGAYGGSVYLSTILGAWLADRIWGAERTLFIAGIVVMTGHILLAIVPGLMGLLLGLVCIALGSGGVKSSAGSMVGSLYERDDLRELRDAGFSIFYISINIGGFLGPLLTGILQDRMGFHYGFGAAAVGMAFGLLWYSRGRKDLPHTPAPNPLRPEKVQTAIAVGVLLVLVLGSVIASGALNLENFSRWLLGVVIITVIAYFARLLGSSQVEAANKRYIMAYIPLFLTICMFWAVWFQVYTVATVYFDETVDRTFFGFTVPVSWKDSIQAMWVVLFSGVMAAVWTKMGKRQPKTPLKFALAMLVTGVSYLCFIPYISSGTPMPIIVFMLVLLAITIGELMLSPISLSFSTKIAPSMFKTQMVALNFLALSIGFTLGGVLFKDYYNAESPLDFYWMLATIGAVTCGILLVLAPVLNRMLKGVD
;
A
#
# COMPACT_ATOMS: atom_id res chain seq x y z
N MET A 1 -21.07 9.03 -39.34
CA MET A 1 -19.63 9.07 -39.00
C MET A 1 -19.18 7.64 -38.78
N SER A 2 -18.44 7.10 -39.71
CA SER A 2 -18.03 5.70 -39.78
C SER A 2 -16.97 5.44 -38.72
N GLY A 3 -17.30 4.64 -37.72
CA GLY A 3 -16.34 4.09 -36.77
C GLY A 3 -15.35 3.18 -37.52
N GLN A 4 -14.17 3.68 -37.77
CA GLN A 4 -13.05 2.85 -38.20
C GLN A 4 -12.68 1.93 -37.04
N LYS A 5 -13.09 0.65 -37.16
CA LYS A 5 -12.51 -0.43 -36.33
C LYS A 5 -11.01 -0.41 -36.58
N PRO A 6 -10.17 -0.61 -35.54
CA PRO A 6 -8.73 -0.73 -35.73
C PRO A 6 -8.46 -1.79 -36.80
N SER A 7 -7.48 -1.50 -37.67
CA SER A 7 -7.15 -2.36 -38.80
C SER A 7 -6.87 -3.78 -38.28
N SER A 8 -7.39 -4.79 -38.92
CA SER A 8 -7.39 -6.22 -38.55
C SER A 8 -6.02 -6.88 -38.46
N ALA A 9 -4.93 -6.14 -38.32
CA ALA A 9 -3.54 -6.60 -38.24
C ALA A 9 -2.80 -6.28 -36.93
N GLU A 10 -3.34 -5.42 -36.05
CA GLU A 10 -2.66 -5.14 -34.77
C GLU A 10 -3.09 -6.19 -33.70
N LYS A 11 -2.08 -6.88 -33.15
CA LYS A 11 -2.30 -7.80 -32.01
C LYS A 11 -2.87 -7.01 -30.84
N THR A 12 -3.99 -7.49 -30.27
CA THR A 12 -4.67 -6.84 -29.13
C THR A 12 -4.57 -7.70 -27.89
N PHE A 13 -4.63 -7.05 -26.70
CA PHE A 13 -4.72 -7.67 -25.39
C PHE A 13 -6.08 -7.29 -24.78
N PHE A 14 -7.01 -8.23 -24.71
CA PHE A 14 -8.41 -8.00 -24.32
C PHE A 14 -9.10 -6.85 -25.08
N GLY A 15 -8.79 -6.70 -26.38
CA GLY A 15 -9.34 -5.63 -27.20
C GLY A 15 -8.63 -4.26 -27.04
N HIS A 16 -7.58 -4.20 -26.25
CA HIS A 16 -6.73 -3.02 -26.02
C HIS A 16 -5.39 -3.14 -26.73
N PRO A 17 -4.59 -2.05 -26.86
CA PRO A 17 -3.24 -2.11 -27.43
C PRO A 17 -2.38 -3.15 -26.71
N LEU A 18 -1.52 -3.88 -27.46
CA LEU A 18 -0.67 -4.91 -26.90
C LEU A 18 0.29 -4.40 -25.82
N GLN A 19 0.64 -3.12 -25.87
CA GLN A 19 1.45 -2.41 -24.86
C GLN A 19 0.83 -2.51 -23.44
N LEU A 20 -0.50 -2.57 -23.33
CA LEU A 20 -1.17 -2.80 -22.04
C LEU A 20 -0.76 -4.13 -21.42
N SER A 21 -0.52 -5.18 -22.24
CA SER A 21 -0.01 -6.47 -21.74
C SER A 21 1.34 -6.33 -21.05
N THR A 22 2.23 -5.49 -21.58
CA THR A 22 3.54 -5.22 -20.97
C THR A 22 3.41 -4.60 -19.58
N LEU A 23 2.51 -3.61 -19.44
CA LEU A 23 2.25 -2.94 -18.17
C LEU A 23 1.48 -3.85 -17.19
N PHE A 24 0.55 -4.65 -17.69
CA PHE A 24 -0.19 -5.64 -16.91
C PHE A 24 0.74 -6.66 -16.26
N HIS A 25 1.68 -7.25 -17.04
CA HIS A 25 2.56 -8.29 -16.51
C HIS A 25 3.59 -7.75 -15.53
N ILE A 26 4.18 -6.58 -15.77
CA ILE A 26 5.13 -6.02 -14.80
C ILE A 26 4.44 -5.71 -13.47
N GLU A 27 3.22 -5.15 -13.49
CA GLU A 27 2.45 -4.89 -12.29
C GLU A 27 2.04 -6.19 -11.59
N LEU A 28 1.51 -7.18 -12.33
CA LEU A 28 1.12 -8.47 -11.78
C LEU A 28 2.26 -9.13 -11.00
N TRP A 29 3.44 -9.22 -11.62
CA TRP A 29 4.59 -9.90 -11.01
C TRP A 29 5.22 -9.08 -9.89
N GLU A 30 5.21 -7.75 -9.98
CA GLU A 30 5.63 -6.90 -8.86
C GLU A 30 4.68 -7.07 -7.66
N ARG A 31 3.35 -7.08 -7.87
CA ARG A 31 2.38 -7.33 -6.81
C ARG A 31 2.50 -8.75 -6.24
N PHE A 32 2.67 -9.74 -7.10
CA PHE A 32 2.97 -11.11 -6.69
C PHE A 32 4.16 -11.17 -5.74
N SER A 33 5.28 -10.55 -6.13
CA SER A 33 6.50 -10.56 -5.33
C SER A 33 6.34 -9.78 -4.03
N PHE A 34 5.72 -8.61 -4.10
CA PHE A 34 5.48 -7.74 -2.94
C PHE A 34 4.57 -8.39 -1.90
N TYR A 35 3.37 -8.80 -2.29
CA TYR A 35 2.42 -9.40 -1.35
C TYR A 35 2.84 -10.80 -0.92
N GLY A 36 3.48 -11.56 -1.80
CA GLY A 36 4.05 -12.86 -1.45
C GLY A 36 5.12 -12.76 -0.37
N MET A 37 6.03 -11.81 -0.48
CA MET A 37 7.04 -11.52 0.55
C MET A 37 6.37 -10.98 1.82
N GLN A 38 5.45 -10.02 1.71
CA GLN A 38 4.75 -9.42 2.85
C GLN A 38 4.01 -10.46 3.69
N GLY A 39 3.39 -11.46 3.05
CA GLY A 39 2.62 -12.51 3.73
C GLY A 39 3.47 -13.42 4.63
N ILE A 40 4.77 -13.55 4.36
CA ILE A 40 5.68 -14.37 5.17
C ILE A 40 6.67 -13.54 6.00
N LEU A 41 6.68 -12.21 5.83
CA LEU A 41 7.69 -11.34 6.46
C LEU A 41 7.58 -11.34 7.97
N LEU A 42 6.37 -11.14 8.53
CA LEU A 42 6.21 -11.07 9.99
C LEU A 42 6.63 -12.38 10.67
N ILE A 43 6.19 -13.52 10.13
CA ILE A 43 6.55 -14.84 10.70
C ILE A 43 8.04 -15.13 10.53
N TYR A 44 8.69 -14.66 9.46
CA TYR A 44 10.15 -14.76 9.33
C TYR A 44 10.89 -14.01 10.46
N LEU A 45 10.36 -12.87 10.88
CA LEU A 45 10.99 -12.08 11.94
C LEU A 45 10.89 -12.76 13.31
N TYR A 46 9.71 -13.31 13.70
CA TYR A 46 9.52 -13.82 15.05
C TYR A 46 9.69 -15.33 15.21
N TYR A 47 9.60 -16.14 14.14
CA TYR A 47 9.87 -17.58 14.27
C TYR A 47 11.30 -17.82 14.76
N ALA A 48 11.44 -18.85 15.60
CA ALA A 48 12.74 -19.22 16.15
C ALA A 48 13.75 -19.63 15.06
N ALA A 49 15.03 -19.49 15.33
CA ALA A 49 16.08 -19.81 14.37
C ALA A 49 16.06 -21.27 13.89
N ASN A 50 15.65 -22.21 14.75
CA ASN A 50 15.47 -23.63 14.38
C ASN A 50 14.28 -23.87 13.44
N GLN A 51 13.38 -22.89 13.31
CA GLN A 51 12.27 -22.86 12.34
C GLN A 51 12.62 -22.01 11.10
N GLY A 52 13.87 -21.56 10.97
CA GLY A 52 14.36 -20.73 9.87
C GLY A 52 14.03 -19.25 9.97
N GLY A 53 13.50 -18.77 11.10
CA GLY A 53 13.22 -17.36 11.37
C GLY A 53 14.38 -16.65 12.07
N LEU A 54 14.16 -15.39 12.46
CA LEU A 54 15.16 -14.54 13.11
C LEU A 54 15.04 -14.53 14.65
N GLY A 55 13.99 -15.11 15.21
CA GLY A 55 13.77 -15.20 16.67
C GLY A 55 13.55 -13.85 17.37
N MET A 56 13.06 -12.84 16.62
CA MET A 56 12.79 -11.52 17.20
C MET A 56 11.54 -11.54 18.08
N ASP A 57 11.49 -10.63 19.02
CA ASP A 57 10.25 -10.33 19.75
C ASP A 57 9.14 -9.92 18.78
N LYS A 58 7.90 -10.41 19.02
CA LYS A 58 6.75 -10.17 18.13
C LYS A 58 6.41 -8.69 18.00
N ALA A 59 6.50 -7.95 19.11
CA ALA A 59 6.20 -6.53 19.12
C ALA A 59 7.23 -5.76 18.28
N LEU A 60 8.53 -6.07 18.43
CA LEU A 60 9.58 -5.50 17.60
C LEU A 60 9.39 -5.85 16.11
N ALA A 61 9.09 -7.13 15.82
CA ALA A 61 8.83 -7.60 14.46
C ALA A 61 7.69 -6.82 13.80
N GLY A 62 6.56 -6.64 14.49
CA GLY A 62 5.44 -5.84 13.98
C GLY A 62 5.79 -4.36 13.75
N GLY A 63 6.63 -3.78 14.63
CA GLY A 63 7.17 -2.44 14.44
C GLY A 63 8.00 -2.30 13.17
N ILE A 64 8.85 -3.30 12.87
CA ILE A 64 9.67 -3.35 11.64
C ILE A 64 8.79 -3.48 10.40
N VAL A 65 7.80 -4.40 10.42
CA VAL A 65 6.87 -4.59 9.29
C VAL A 65 6.07 -3.33 9.00
N GLY A 66 5.62 -2.61 10.04
CA GLY A 66 4.90 -1.35 9.89
C GLY A 66 5.79 -0.23 9.32
N ALA A 67 7.01 -0.10 9.83
CA ALA A 67 7.97 0.86 9.32
C ALA A 67 8.38 0.54 7.87
N TYR A 68 8.57 -0.72 7.52
CA TYR A 68 8.80 -1.15 6.15
C TYR A 68 7.63 -0.74 5.24
N GLY A 69 6.39 -1.08 5.61
CA GLY A 69 5.20 -0.69 4.85
C GLY A 69 5.07 0.82 4.67
N GLY A 70 5.31 1.60 5.73
CA GLY A 70 5.36 3.06 5.65
C GLY A 70 6.46 3.59 4.74
N SER A 71 7.65 2.98 4.77
CA SER A 71 8.78 3.35 3.92
C SER A 71 8.47 3.14 2.42
N VAL A 72 7.74 2.08 2.07
CA VAL A 72 7.30 1.82 0.69
C VAL A 72 6.45 2.97 0.16
N TYR A 73 5.50 3.48 0.96
CA TYR A 73 4.65 4.59 0.53
C TYR A 73 5.38 5.94 0.57
N LEU A 74 6.27 6.17 1.54
CA LEU A 74 7.13 7.35 1.55
C LEU A 74 8.03 7.41 0.31
N SER A 75 8.59 6.28 -0.10
CA SER A 75 9.48 6.19 -1.27
C SER A 75 8.79 6.49 -2.60
N THR A 76 7.45 6.48 -2.65
CA THR A 76 6.71 6.92 -3.85
C THR A 76 6.98 8.38 -4.21
N ILE A 77 7.29 9.22 -3.21
CA ILE A 77 7.68 10.62 -3.44
C ILE A 77 9.01 10.69 -4.18
N LEU A 78 9.99 9.89 -3.74
CA LEU A 78 11.29 9.81 -4.41
C LEU A 78 11.13 9.23 -5.83
N GLY A 79 10.34 8.17 -5.98
CA GLY A 79 10.05 7.55 -7.28
C GLY A 79 9.40 8.54 -8.25
N ALA A 80 8.38 9.27 -7.80
CA ALA A 80 7.74 10.31 -8.60
C ALA A 80 8.73 11.44 -8.97
N TRP A 81 9.55 11.87 -8.02
CA TRP A 81 10.57 12.89 -8.28
C TRP A 81 11.60 12.42 -9.32
N LEU A 82 12.07 11.18 -9.26
CA LEU A 82 12.97 10.59 -10.26
C LEU A 82 12.33 10.53 -11.65
N ALA A 83 11.06 10.12 -11.70
CA ALA A 83 10.29 10.08 -12.96
C ALA A 83 10.09 11.48 -13.57
N ASP A 84 9.74 12.46 -12.75
CA ASP A 84 9.43 13.80 -13.21
C ASP A 84 10.67 14.63 -13.56
N ARG A 85 11.81 14.36 -12.90
CA ARG A 85 12.97 15.23 -12.95
C ARG A 85 14.19 14.66 -13.66
N ILE A 86 14.32 13.31 -13.72
CA ILE A 86 15.58 12.69 -14.18
C ILE A 86 15.33 11.72 -15.34
N TRP A 87 14.52 10.68 -15.14
CA TRP A 87 14.50 9.53 -16.06
C TRP A 87 13.25 9.42 -16.94
N GLY A 88 12.15 10.07 -16.55
CA GLY A 88 10.85 9.78 -17.11
C GLY A 88 10.22 8.51 -16.52
N ALA A 89 8.92 8.32 -16.75
CA ALA A 89 8.16 7.25 -16.11
C ALA A 89 8.64 5.85 -16.54
N GLU A 90 8.92 5.63 -17.84
CA GLU A 90 9.33 4.33 -18.37
C GLU A 90 10.64 3.84 -17.78
N ARG A 91 11.67 4.70 -17.76
CA ARG A 91 12.99 4.32 -17.22
C ARG A 91 12.93 4.14 -15.71
N THR A 92 12.18 4.98 -15.01
CA THR A 92 11.99 4.86 -13.56
C THR A 92 11.33 3.52 -13.23
N LEU A 93 10.30 3.12 -13.96
CA LEU A 93 9.61 1.84 -13.78
C LEU A 93 10.59 0.66 -13.95
N PHE A 94 11.39 0.67 -15.00
CA PHE A 94 12.34 -0.40 -15.30
C PHE A 94 13.46 -0.52 -14.26
N ILE A 95 14.11 0.59 -13.93
CA ILE A 95 15.20 0.62 -12.94
C ILE A 95 14.66 0.24 -11.55
N ALA A 96 13.52 0.79 -11.16
CA ALA A 96 12.86 0.48 -9.91
C ALA A 96 12.50 -1.02 -9.81
N GLY A 97 12.01 -1.62 -10.90
CA GLY A 97 11.76 -3.06 -10.96
C GLY A 97 13.02 -3.91 -10.75
N ILE A 98 14.17 -3.50 -11.32
CA ILE A 98 15.46 -4.16 -11.07
C ILE A 98 15.86 -4.05 -9.59
N VAL A 99 15.65 -2.89 -8.97
CA VAL A 99 15.94 -2.68 -7.54
C VAL A 99 15.05 -3.56 -6.67
N VAL A 100 13.74 -3.69 -6.99
CA VAL A 100 12.83 -4.62 -6.30
C VAL A 100 13.33 -6.06 -6.42
N MET A 101 13.68 -6.51 -7.64
CA MET A 101 14.20 -7.86 -7.87
C MET A 101 15.47 -8.11 -7.05
N THR A 102 16.40 -7.14 -7.04
CA THR A 102 17.63 -7.23 -6.23
C THR A 102 17.30 -7.42 -4.76
N GLY A 103 16.32 -6.68 -4.23
CA GLY A 103 15.88 -6.83 -2.85
C GLY A 103 15.32 -8.22 -2.54
N HIS A 104 14.51 -8.80 -3.42
CA HIS A 104 14.01 -10.18 -3.24
C HIS A 104 15.11 -11.22 -3.35
N ILE A 105 16.10 -11.02 -4.24
CA ILE A 105 17.28 -11.90 -4.33
C ILE A 105 18.06 -11.84 -3.02
N LEU A 106 18.30 -10.65 -2.46
CA LEU A 106 19.00 -10.51 -1.18
C LEU A 106 18.29 -11.23 -0.05
N LEU A 107 16.96 -11.13 0.05
CA LEU A 107 16.16 -11.90 1.02
C LEU A 107 16.26 -13.42 0.82
N ALA A 108 16.40 -13.87 -0.44
CA ALA A 108 16.47 -15.28 -0.77
C ALA A 108 17.82 -15.91 -0.49
N ILE A 109 18.93 -15.16 -0.69
CA ILE A 109 20.28 -15.76 -0.67
C ILE A 109 21.16 -15.28 0.49
N VAL A 110 20.87 -14.12 1.09
CA VAL A 110 21.66 -13.59 2.22
C VAL A 110 20.90 -13.88 3.51
N PRO A 111 21.43 -14.76 4.38
CA PRO A 111 20.74 -15.13 5.61
C PRO A 111 20.79 -14.02 6.65
N GLY A 112 19.84 -14.08 7.59
CA GLY A 112 19.84 -13.26 8.80
C GLY A 112 19.48 -11.80 8.58
N LEU A 113 19.84 -10.99 9.57
CA LEU A 113 19.45 -9.56 9.64
C LEU A 113 19.99 -8.73 8.47
N MET A 114 21.20 -9.04 7.98
CA MET A 114 21.79 -8.28 6.87
C MET A 114 21.00 -8.44 5.57
N GLY A 115 20.62 -9.67 5.21
CA GLY A 115 19.78 -9.94 4.05
C GLY A 115 18.42 -9.28 4.18
N LEU A 116 17.82 -9.35 5.38
CA LEU A 116 16.57 -8.65 5.68
C LEU A 116 16.67 -7.14 5.43
N LEU A 117 17.60 -6.46 6.06
CA LEU A 117 17.72 -5.00 5.99
C LEU A 117 18.01 -4.51 4.56
N LEU A 118 19.00 -5.10 3.90
CA LEU A 118 19.34 -4.74 2.53
C LEU A 118 18.20 -5.05 1.56
N GLY A 119 17.57 -6.21 1.73
CA GLY A 119 16.42 -6.62 0.92
C GLY A 119 15.24 -5.67 1.07
N LEU A 120 14.82 -5.38 2.30
CA LEU A 120 13.67 -4.50 2.57
C LEU A 120 13.92 -3.05 2.09
N VAL A 121 15.14 -2.52 2.24
CA VAL A 121 15.50 -1.19 1.73
C VAL A 121 15.39 -1.16 0.19
N CYS A 122 15.95 -2.14 -0.49
CA CYS A 122 15.84 -2.23 -1.96
C CYS A 122 14.38 -2.33 -2.39
N ILE A 123 13.60 -3.22 -1.76
CA ILE A 123 12.19 -3.39 -2.12
C ILE A 123 11.39 -2.12 -1.84
N ALA A 124 11.58 -1.45 -0.70
CA ALA A 124 10.88 -0.22 -0.38
C ALA A 124 11.16 0.90 -1.40
N LEU A 125 12.44 1.13 -1.73
CA LEU A 125 12.83 2.14 -2.70
C LEU A 125 12.34 1.80 -4.12
N GLY A 126 12.51 0.55 -4.54
CA GLY A 126 12.08 0.10 -5.85
C GLY A 126 10.56 0.12 -6.02
N SER A 127 9.80 -0.42 -5.06
CA SER A 127 8.33 -0.41 -5.11
C SER A 127 7.76 1.01 -5.15
N GLY A 128 8.40 1.98 -4.48
CA GLY A 128 8.01 3.38 -4.60
C GLY A 128 8.12 3.90 -6.04
N GLY A 129 9.21 3.57 -6.74
CA GLY A 129 9.40 3.93 -8.15
C GLY A 129 8.43 3.23 -9.09
N VAL A 130 8.15 1.93 -8.87
CA VAL A 130 7.15 1.19 -9.65
C VAL A 130 5.76 1.78 -9.46
N LYS A 131 5.31 1.97 -8.20
CA LYS A 131 3.98 2.50 -7.87
C LYS A 131 3.73 3.90 -8.46
N SER A 132 4.74 4.78 -8.43
CA SER A 132 4.61 6.14 -8.96
C SER A 132 4.59 6.20 -10.49
N SER A 133 5.21 5.23 -11.17
CA SER A 133 5.41 5.25 -12.61
C SER A 133 4.41 4.40 -13.39
N ALA A 134 3.99 3.24 -12.87
CA ALA A 134 3.16 2.28 -13.59
C ALA A 134 1.80 2.89 -14.02
N GLY A 135 1.08 3.55 -13.12
CA GLY A 135 -0.18 4.22 -13.44
C GLY A 135 -0.01 5.36 -14.46
N SER A 136 1.10 6.10 -14.39
CA SER A 136 1.44 7.15 -15.37
C SER A 136 1.66 6.55 -16.76
N MET A 137 2.35 5.41 -16.86
CA MET A 137 2.57 4.70 -18.12
C MET A 137 1.26 4.19 -18.74
N VAL A 138 0.33 3.65 -17.92
CA VAL A 138 -1.01 3.28 -18.41
C VAL A 138 -1.72 4.52 -18.93
N GLY A 139 -1.66 5.65 -18.18
CA GLY A 139 -2.27 6.91 -18.61
C GLY A 139 -1.77 7.38 -19.97
N SER A 140 -0.44 7.37 -20.17
CA SER A 140 0.19 7.83 -21.42
C SER A 140 -0.16 6.95 -22.63
N LEU A 141 -0.43 5.67 -22.43
CA LEU A 141 -0.88 4.76 -23.49
C LEU A 141 -2.22 5.21 -24.10
N TYR A 142 -3.09 5.83 -23.29
CA TYR A 142 -4.43 6.28 -23.67
C TYR A 142 -4.53 7.80 -23.95
N GLU A 143 -3.41 8.50 -24.16
CA GLU A 143 -3.41 9.90 -24.57
C GLU A 143 -3.76 10.08 -26.05
N ARG A 144 -3.59 9.04 -26.86
CA ARG A 144 -3.99 9.03 -28.29
C ARG A 144 -5.51 9.18 -28.39
N ASP A 145 -5.97 10.03 -29.34
CA ASP A 145 -7.39 10.35 -29.50
C ASP A 145 -8.27 9.13 -29.80
N ASP A 146 -7.74 8.15 -30.55
CA ASP A 146 -8.44 6.90 -30.90
C ASP A 146 -8.57 5.91 -29.72
N LEU A 147 -7.82 6.12 -28.63
CA LEU A 147 -7.82 5.25 -27.45
C LEU A 147 -8.44 5.87 -26.20
N ARG A 148 -8.77 7.16 -26.23
CA ARG A 148 -9.30 7.89 -25.04
C ARG A 148 -10.54 7.25 -24.44
N GLU A 149 -11.47 6.79 -25.27
CA GLU A 149 -12.71 6.15 -24.82
C GLU A 149 -12.46 4.81 -24.11
N LEU A 150 -11.34 4.15 -24.39
CA LEU A 150 -10.95 2.87 -23.79
C LEU A 150 -10.16 3.03 -22.49
N ARG A 151 -9.83 4.26 -22.09
CA ARG A 151 -8.95 4.54 -20.94
C ARG A 151 -9.41 3.88 -19.65
N ASP A 152 -10.66 4.07 -19.27
CA ASP A 152 -11.19 3.56 -18.00
C ASP A 152 -11.22 2.02 -17.97
N ALA A 153 -11.55 1.40 -19.11
CA ALA A 153 -11.49 -0.05 -19.26
C ALA A 153 -10.03 -0.57 -19.18
N GLY A 154 -9.08 0.16 -19.78
CA GLY A 154 -7.65 -0.17 -19.70
C GLY A 154 -7.12 -0.10 -18.27
N PHE A 155 -7.48 0.93 -17.51
CA PHE A 155 -7.16 1.01 -16.08
C PHE A 155 -7.81 -0.11 -15.26
N SER A 156 -9.03 -0.52 -15.62
CA SER A 156 -9.70 -1.66 -14.97
C SER A 156 -8.95 -2.98 -15.21
N ILE A 157 -8.49 -3.24 -16.43
CA ILE A 157 -7.65 -4.40 -16.74
C ILE A 157 -6.33 -4.33 -15.97
N PHE A 158 -5.68 -3.17 -15.93
CA PHE A 158 -4.46 -2.97 -15.15
C PHE A 158 -4.70 -3.24 -13.65
N TYR A 159 -5.83 -2.79 -13.08
CA TYR A 159 -6.19 -3.07 -11.69
C TYR A 159 -6.41 -4.56 -11.40
N ILE A 160 -6.92 -5.33 -12.36
CA ILE A 160 -7.05 -6.78 -12.24
C ILE A 160 -5.68 -7.43 -12.00
N SER A 161 -4.60 -6.95 -12.65
CA SER A 161 -3.24 -7.50 -12.45
C SER A 161 -2.76 -7.37 -11.00
N ILE A 162 -3.08 -6.25 -10.33
CA ILE A 162 -2.76 -6.01 -8.93
C ILE A 162 -3.39 -7.10 -8.04
N ASN A 163 -4.67 -7.38 -8.28
CA ASN A 163 -5.41 -8.35 -7.47
C ASN A 163 -4.98 -9.79 -7.74
N ILE A 164 -4.69 -10.15 -9.00
CA ILE A 164 -4.16 -11.48 -9.34
C ILE A 164 -2.82 -11.68 -8.64
N GLY A 165 -1.91 -10.71 -8.72
CA GLY A 165 -0.61 -10.77 -8.04
C GLY A 165 -0.77 -10.88 -6.52
N GLY A 166 -1.64 -10.06 -5.93
CA GLY A 166 -1.94 -10.07 -4.49
C GLY A 166 -2.57 -11.37 -4.00
N PHE A 167 -3.34 -12.05 -4.84
CA PHE A 167 -3.93 -13.35 -4.52
C PHE A 167 -2.92 -14.49 -4.66
N LEU A 168 -2.21 -14.57 -5.79
CA LEU A 168 -1.30 -15.69 -6.10
C LEU A 168 0.01 -15.62 -5.30
N GLY A 169 0.49 -14.42 -5.00
CA GLY A 169 1.75 -14.22 -4.29
C GLY A 169 1.80 -14.99 -2.95
N PRO A 170 0.96 -14.62 -1.97
CA PRO A 170 0.97 -15.28 -0.67
C PRO A 170 0.60 -16.77 -0.72
N LEU A 171 -0.19 -17.20 -1.72
CA LEU A 171 -0.48 -18.62 -1.91
C LEU A 171 0.79 -19.42 -2.19
N LEU A 172 1.57 -18.98 -3.17
CA LEU A 172 2.78 -19.73 -3.57
C LEU A 172 3.90 -19.57 -2.56
N THR A 173 4.17 -18.35 -2.10
CA THR A 173 5.25 -18.10 -1.13
C THR A 173 4.98 -18.79 0.19
N GLY A 174 3.72 -18.87 0.63
CA GLY A 174 3.33 -19.58 1.84
C GLY A 174 3.54 -21.09 1.76
N ILE A 175 3.16 -21.75 0.67
CA ILE A 175 3.42 -23.17 0.48
C ILE A 175 4.93 -23.45 0.46
N LEU A 176 5.70 -22.62 -0.22
CA LEU A 176 7.15 -22.81 -0.28
C LEU A 176 7.81 -22.54 1.08
N GLN A 177 7.35 -21.53 1.80
CA GLN A 177 7.81 -21.23 3.16
C GLN A 177 7.51 -22.40 4.11
N ASP A 178 6.30 -22.94 4.07
CA ASP A 178 5.85 -24.01 4.96
C ASP A 178 6.59 -25.34 4.70
N ARG A 179 6.83 -25.69 3.44
CA ARG A 179 7.44 -26.96 3.04
C ARG A 179 8.95 -26.94 2.91
N MET A 180 9.53 -25.81 2.53
CA MET A 180 10.95 -25.71 2.14
C MET A 180 11.70 -24.62 2.94
N GLY A 181 10.99 -23.72 3.62
CA GLY A 181 11.55 -22.64 4.43
C GLY A 181 11.47 -21.27 3.77
N PHE A 182 11.75 -20.23 4.56
CA PHE A 182 11.54 -18.81 4.20
C PHE A 182 12.32 -18.37 2.95
N HIS A 183 13.56 -18.81 2.80
CA HIS A 183 14.41 -18.43 1.66
C HIS A 183 13.82 -18.89 0.32
N TYR A 184 13.12 -20.02 0.27
CA TYR A 184 12.39 -20.45 -0.92
C TYR A 184 11.16 -19.61 -1.18
N GLY A 185 10.43 -19.20 -0.14
CA GLY A 185 9.32 -18.24 -0.28
C GLY A 185 9.78 -16.91 -0.86
N PHE A 186 10.86 -16.33 -0.33
CA PHE A 186 11.46 -15.11 -0.87
C PHE A 186 12.03 -15.31 -2.27
N GLY A 187 12.61 -16.50 -2.55
CA GLY A 187 13.10 -16.88 -3.87
C GLY A 187 12.00 -16.91 -4.92
N ALA A 188 10.80 -17.39 -4.57
CA ALA A 188 9.65 -17.35 -5.48
C ALA A 188 9.24 -15.91 -5.83
N ALA A 189 9.32 -14.99 -4.87
CA ALA A 189 9.09 -13.57 -5.13
C ALA A 189 10.13 -13.00 -6.10
N ALA A 190 11.42 -13.36 -5.94
CA ALA A 190 12.49 -12.96 -6.86
C ALA A 190 12.27 -13.50 -8.27
N VAL A 191 11.89 -14.77 -8.41
CA VAL A 191 11.59 -15.42 -9.70
C VAL A 191 10.38 -14.74 -10.35
N GLY A 192 9.31 -14.47 -9.61
CA GLY A 192 8.16 -13.74 -10.12
C GLY A 192 8.55 -12.38 -10.69
N MET A 193 9.33 -11.60 -9.93
CA MET A 193 9.80 -10.29 -10.40
C MET A 193 10.71 -10.41 -11.64
N ALA A 194 11.54 -11.45 -11.73
CA ALA A 194 12.35 -11.72 -12.91
C ALA A 194 11.48 -11.99 -14.16
N PHE A 195 10.39 -12.77 -14.02
CA PHE A 195 9.42 -12.95 -15.11
C PHE A 195 8.79 -11.63 -15.57
N GLY A 196 8.37 -10.79 -14.61
CA GLY A 196 7.84 -9.47 -14.90
C GLY A 196 8.82 -8.59 -15.69
N LEU A 197 10.07 -8.53 -15.25
CA LEU A 197 11.13 -7.75 -15.91
C LEU A 197 11.51 -8.32 -17.28
N LEU A 198 11.56 -9.64 -17.45
CA LEU A 198 11.80 -10.27 -18.74
C LEU A 198 10.70 -9.94 -19.74
N TRP A 199 9.44 -10.02 -19.30
CA TRP A 199 8.31 -9.65 -20.15
C TRP A 199 8.34 -8.17 -20.50
N TYR A 200 8.58 -7.32 -19.51
CA TYR A 200 8.70 -5.88 -19.69
C TYR A 200 9.84 -5.51 -20.64
N SER A 201 11.02 -6.12 -20.50
CA SER A 201 12.19 -5.87 -21.35
C SER A 201 11.93 -6.16 -22.83
N ARG A 202 11.08 -7.17 -23.13
CA ARG A 202 10.70 -7.49 -24.51
C ARG A 202 9.72 -6.47 -25.10
N GLY A 203 8.75 -5.99 -24.29
CA GLY A 203 7.70 -5.09 -24.75
C GLY A 203 8.00 -3.60 -24.59
N ARG A 204 9.05 -3.22 -23.83
CA ARG A 204 9.33 -1.81 -23.51
C ARG A 204 9.62 -0.92 -24.71
N LYS A 205 10.13 -1.49 -25.78
CA LYS A 205 10.44 -0.74 -27.01
C LYS A 205 9.21 -0.18 -27.70
N ASP A 206 8.06 -0.83 -27.48
CA ASP A 206 6.78 -0.48 -28.08
C ASP A 206 5.95 0.46 -27.18
N LEU A 207 6.43 0.74 -25.96
CA LEU A 207 5.76 1.65 -25.03
C LEU A 207 5.91 3.12 -25.46
N PRO A 208 4.94 3.99 -25.10
CA PRO A 208 5.07 5.41 -25.34
C PRO A 208 6.34 5.98 -24.74
N HIS A 209 7.01 6.85 -25.49
CA HIS A 209 8.16 7.58 -24.95
C HIS A 209 7.69 8.61 -23.93
N THR A 210 8.13 8.44 -22.68
CA THR A 210 7.76 9.31 -21.57
C THR A 210 9.00 9.99 -20.98
N PRO A 211 9.50 11.08 -21.60
CA PRO A 211 10.62 11.83 -21.05
C PRO A 211 10.22 12.47 -19.70
N ALA A 212 11.20 12.88 -18.92
CA ALA A 212 10.93 13.62 -17.69
C ALA A 212 10.14 14.91 -18.00
N PRO A 213 8.93 15.10 -17.42
CA PRO A 213 8.09 16.27 -17.73
C PRO A 213 8.73 17.61 -17.34
N ASN A 214 9.52 17.62 -16.28
CA ASN A 214 10.19 18.79 -15.74
C ASN A 214 11.67 18.47 -15.44
N PRO A 215 12.53 18.28 -16.46
CA PRO A 215 13.89 17.83 -16.26
C PRO A 215 14.69 18.82 -15.41
N LEU A 216 15.58 18.29 -14.57
CA LEU A 216 16.51 19.13 -13.80
C LEU A 216 17.38 19.91 -14.75
N ARG A 217 17.48 21.23 -14.50
CA ARG A 217 18.47 22.07 -15.19
C ARG A 217 19.88 21.56 -14.87
N PRO A 218 20.81 21.56 -15.84
CA PRO A 218 22.18 21.06 -15.64
C PRO A 218 22.86 21.65 -14.39
N GLU A 219 22.63 22.93 -14.12
CA GLU A 219 23.16 23.66 -12.96
C GLU A 219 22.68 23.09 -11.61
N LYS A 220 21.49 22.48 -11.58
CA LYS A 220 20.90 21.90 -10.36
C LYS A 220 21.23 20.42 -10.14
N VAL A 221 21.82 19.76 -11.15
CA VAL A 221 22.16 18.32 -11.03
C VAL A 221 23.21 18.10 -9.96
N GLN A 222 24.27 18.91 -9.96
CA GLN A 222 25.33 18.82 -8.94
C GLN A 222 24.79 19.08 -7.53
N THR A 223 23.91 20.06 -7.37
CA THR A 223 23.24 20.35 -6.10
C THR A 223 22.37 19.16 -5.65
N ALA A 224 21.62 18.55 -6.54
CA ALA A 224 20.78 17.39 -6.24
C ALA A 224 21.64 16.18 -5.79
N ILE A 225 22.77 15.93 -6.48
CA ILE A 225 23.73 14.89 -6.10
C ILE A 225 24.33 15.19 -4.72
N ALA A 226 24.78 16.43 -4.49
CA ALA A 226 25.37 16.84 -3.22
C ALA A 226 24.38 16.68 -2.06
N VAL A 227 23.11 17.07 -2.26
CA VAL A 227 22.05 16.87 -1.27
C VAL A 227 21.81 15.38 -1.03
N GLY A 228 21.75 14.56 -2.07
CA GLY A 228 21.59 13.10 -1.94
C GLY A 228 22.74 12.46 -1.16
N VAL A 229 23.98 12.83 -1.48
CA VAL A 229 25.18 12.35 -0.75
C VAL A 229 25.14 12.81 0.71
N LEU A 230 24.80 14.07 0.97
CA LEU A 230 24.68 14.60 2.32
C LEU A 230 23.63 13.83 3.14
N LEU A 231 22.47 13.55 2.56
CA LEU A 231 21.40 12.77 3.21
C LEU A 231 21.87 11.36 3.57
N VAL A 232 22.60 10.68 2.66
CA VAL A 232 23.17 9.35 2.91
C VAL A 232 24.22 9.41 4.03
N LEU A 233 25.10 10.42 4.02
CA LEU A 233 26.12 10.60 5.06
C LEU A 233 25.48 10.90 6.42
N VAL A 234 24.47 11.78 6.47
CA VAL A 234 23.75 12.09 7.71
C VAL A 234 23.06 10.85 8.25
N LEU A 235 22.33 10.10 7.39
CA LEU A 235 21.66 8.87 7.80
C LEU A 235 22.67 7.83 8.29
N GLY A 236 23.77 7.63 7.57
CA GLY A 236 24.85 6.74 7.96
C GLY A 236 25.48 7.13 9.31
N SER A 237 25.67 8.43 9.56
CA SER A 237 26.19 8.94 10.83
C SER A 237 25.21 8.71 11.99
N VAL A 238 23.91 8.91 11.77
CA VAL A 238 22.85 8.68 12.76
C VAL A 238 22.75 7.19 13.11
N ILE A 239 22.88 6.30 12.12
CA ILE A 239 22.93 4.85 12.34
C ILE A 239 24.22 4.48 13.10
N ALA A 240 25.36 4.96 12.66
CA ALA A 240 26.67 4.66 13.27
C ALA A 240 26.77 5.15 14.72
N SER A 241 26.09 6.25 15.07
CA SER A 241 26.02 6.77 16.46
C SER A 241 25.09 5.97 17.35
N GLY A 242 24.32 5.00 16.81
CA GLY A 242 23.29 4.25 17.55
C GLY A 242 21.99 5.02 17.82
N ALA A 243 21.91 6.30 17.41
CA ALA A 243 20.72 7.11 17.58
C ALA A 243 19.53 6.58 16.76
N LEU A 244 19.81 5.93 15.63
CA LEU A 244 18.82 5.17 14.84
C LEU A 244 19.19 3.69 14.90
N ASN A 245 18.26 2.88 15.41
CA ASN A 245 18.37 1.43 15.53
C ASN A 245 17.02 0.77 15.23
N LEU A 246 16.97 -0.56 15.22
CA LEU A 246 15.75 -1.31 14.89
C LEU A 246 14.61 -1.02 15.88
N GLU A 247 14.91 -0.76 17.13
CA GLU A 247 13.89 -0.50 18.14
C GLU A 247 13.18 0.84 17.96
N ASN A 248 13.90 1.86 17.49
CA ASN A 248 13.33 3.20 17.36
C ASN A 248 13.05 3.62 15.92
N PHE A 249 13.41 2.79 14.92
CA PHE A 249 13.26 3.09 13.50
C PHE A 249 11.80 3.47 13.13
N SER A 250 10.80 2.74 13.63
CA SER A 250 9.39 3.04 13.35
C SER A 250 8.97 4.42 13.85
N ARG A 251 9.45 4.84 15.04
CA ARG A 251 9.16 6.17 15.60
C ARG A 251 9.87 7.27 14.83
N TRP A 252 11.14 7.05 14.44
CA TRP A 252 11.89 8.00 13.60
C TRP A 252 11.20 8.19 12.25
N LEU A 253 10.81 7.09 11.59
CA LEU A 253 10.10 7.15 10.31
C LEU A 253 8.77 7.90 10.46
N LEU A 254 7.99 7.60 11.49
CA LEU A 254 6.73 8.28 11.77
C LEU A 254 6.95 9.79 11.91
N GLY A 255 7.99 10.21 12.65
CA GLY A 255 8.34 11.61 12.79
C GLY A 255 8.69 12.29 11.46
N VAL A 256 9.51 11.63 10.63
CA VAL A 256 9.88 12.14 9.29
C VAL A 256 8.65 12.30 8.40
N VAL A 257 7.76 11.30 8.36
CA VAL A 257 6.55 11.38 7.54
C VAL A 257 5.60 12.46 8.02
N ILE A 258 5.41 12.61 9.35
CA ILE A 258 4.56 13.67 9.93
C ILE A 258 5.12 15.05 9.55
N ILE A 259 6.42 15.27 9.71
CA ILE A 259 7.06 16.55 9.33
C ILE A 259 6.87 16.82 7.83
N THR A 260 7.02 15.80 6.98
CA THR A 260 6.79 15.91 5.55
C THR A 260 5.35 16.33 5.25
N VAL A 261 4.36 15.70 5.89
CA VAL A 261 2.94 16.03 5.72
C VAL A 261 2.63 17.45 6.18
N ILE A 262 3.16 17.87 7.34
CA ILE A 262 3.00 19.24 7.84
C ILE A 262 3.57 20.24 6.82
N ALA A 263 4.76 19.97 6.28
CA ALA A 263 5.38 20.81 5.26
C ALA A 263 4.52 20.90 3.98
N TYR A 264 3.92 19.79 3.54
CA TYR A 264 3.01 19.79 2.39
C TYR A 264 1.75 20.63 2.64
N PHE A 265 1.07 20.46 3.78
CA PHE A 265 -0.09 21.28 4.12
C PHE A 265 0.27 22.75 4.30
N ALA A 266 1.37 23.05 4.96
CA ALA A 266 1.86 24.42 5.12
C ALA A 266 2.11 25.09 3.76
N ARG A 267 2.75 24.38 2.83
CA ARG A 267 2.97 24.87 1.48
C ARG A 267 1.67 25.11 0.72
N LEU A 268 0.70 24.20 0.79
CA LEU A 268 -0.59 24.33 0.11
C LEU A 268 -1.39 25.51 0.67
N LEU A 269 -1.48 25.65 1.98
CA LEU A 269 -2.25 26.70 2.63
C LEU A 269 -1.56 28.07 2.56
N GLY A 270 -0.20 28.10 2.57
CA GLY A 270 0.61 29.31 2.48
C GLY A 270 0.76 29.84 1.06
N SER A 271 0.47 29.04 0.04
CA SER A 271 0.63 29.47 -1.36
C SER A 271 -0.36 30.55 -1.76
N SER A 272 0.14 31.64 -2.36
CA SER A 272 -0.69 32.68 -2.99
C SER A 272 -1.38 32.22 -4.27
N GLN A 273 -0.91 31.12 -4.86
CA GLN A 273 -1.47 30.53 -6.07
C GLN A 273 -2.72 29.68 -5.81
N VAL A 274 -3.04 29.40 -4.52
CA VAL A 274 -4.22 28.65 -4.11
C VAL A 274 -5.32 29.63 -3.73
N GLU A 275 -6.41 29.58 -4.46
CA GLU A 275 -7.60 30.40 -4.18
C GLU A 275 -8.19 30.13 -2.80
N ALA A 276 -8.85 31.15 -2.22
CA ALA A 276 -9.46 31.04 -0.89
C ALA A 276 -10.50 29.88 -0.78
N ALA A 277 -11.26 29.64 -1.84
CA ALA A 277 -12.19 28.52 -1.92
C ALA A 277 -11.49 27.16 -1.79
N ASN A 278 -10.37 26.97 -2.51
CA ASN A 278 -9.57 25.77 -2.47
C ASN A 278 -8.87 25.59 -1.11
N LYS A 279 -8.42 26.68 -0.47
CA LYS A 279 -7.87 26.64 0.91
C LYS A 279 -8.89 26.12 1.90
N ARG A 280 -10.17 26.50 1.75
CA ARG A 280 -11.28 25.98 2.57
C ARG A 280 -11.45 24.47 2.38
N TYR A 281 -11.36 23.95 1.15
CA TYR A 281 -11.44 22.51 0.88
C TYR A 281 -10.25 21.77 1.47
N ILE A 282 -9.03 22.31 1.37
CA ILE A 282 -7.83 21.74 1.97
C ILE A 282 -7.95 21.69 3.50
N MET A 283 -8.45 22.75 4.15
CA MET A 283 -8.71 22.74 5.59
C MET A 283 -9.74 21.68 5.99
N ALA A 284 -10.82 21.51 5.22
CA ALA A 284 -11.80 20.46 5.46
C ALA A 284 -11.23 19.05 5.23
N TYR A 285 -10.20 18.91 4.39
CA TYR A 285 -9.52 17.65 4.15
C TYR A 285 -8.65 17.21 5.32
N ILE A 286 -8.11 18.12 6.14
CA ILE A 286 -7.22 17.76 7.25
C ILE A 286 -7.85 16.73 8.20
N PRO A 287 -9.06 16.91 8.75
CA PRO A 287 -9.70 15.90 9.60
C PRO A 287 -9.94 14.57 8.85
N LEU A 288 -10.30 14.62 7.57
CA LEU A 288 -10.47 13.42 6.74
C LEU A 288 -9.13 12.72 6.50
N PHE A 289 -8.06 13.49 6.27
CA PHE A 289 -6.70 12.96 6.14
C PHE A 289 -6.24 12.24 7.41
N LEU A 290 -6.47 12.83 8.58
CA LEU A 290 -6.17 12.18 9.87
C LEU A 290 -6.98 10.89 10.04
N THR A 291 -8.23 10.89 9.60
CA THR A 291 -9.05 9.66 9.59
C THR A 291 -8.48 8.60 8.66
N ILE A 292 -7.99 8.96 7.48
CA ILE A 292 -7.34 8.02 6.56
C ILE A 292 -6.09 7.42 7.23
N CYS A 293 -5.27 8.23 7.92
CA CYS A 293 -4.11 7.74 8.67
C CYS A 293 -4.52 6.74 9.76
N MET A 294 -5.53 7.07 10.56
CA MET A 294 -6.03 6.19 11.64
C MET A 294 -6.66 4.92 11.07
N PHE A 295 -7.40 5.04 9.96
CA PHE A 295 -7.97 3.87 9.28
C PHE A 295 -6.87 2.88 8.87
N TRP A 296 -5.84 3.36 8.19
CA TRP A 296 -4.75 2.49 7.75
C TRP A 296 -3.92 1.95 8.93
N ALA A 297 -3.86 2.65 10.07
CA ALA A 297 -3.23 2.13 11.27
C ALA A 297 -4.00 0.97 11.90
N VAL A 298 -5.33 1.05 11.95
CA VAL A 298 -6.20 -0.03 12.45
C VAL A 298 -6.27 -1.17 11.42
N TRP A 299 -6.41 -0.85 10.13
CA TRP A 299 -6.41 -1.84 9.06
C TRP A 299 -5.10 -2.64 8.99
N PHE A 300 -3.96 -1.97 9.21
CA PHE A 300 -2.64 -2.59 9.17
C PHE A 300 -2.47 -3.74 10.18
N GLN A 301 -3.32 -3.81 11.18
CA GLN A 301 -3.33 -4.91 12.15
C GLN A 301 -3.63 -6.27 11.51
N VAL A 302 -4.11 -6.31 10.27
CA VAL A 302 -4.17 -7.54 9.46
C VAL A 302 -2.78 -8.14 9.27
N TYR A 303 -1.73 -7.32 9.11
CA TYR A 303 -0.35 -7.77 8.96
C TYR A 303 0.41 -7.98 10.27
N THR A 304 -0.17 -7.60 11.41
CA THR A 304 0.44 -7.75 12.73
C THR A 304 -0.40 -8.65 13.63
N VAL A 305 -1.28 -8.12 14.46
CA VAL A 305 -2.01 -8.92 15.45
C VAL A 305 -2.86 -10.03 14.82
N ALA A 306 -3.51 -9.78 13.68
CA ALA A 306 -4.31 -10.80 13.02
C ALA A 306 -3.42 -11.93 12.43
N THR A 307 -2.18 -11.61 12.00
CA THR A 307 -1.21 -12.63 11.55
C THR A 307 -0.77 -13.52 12.73
N VAL A 308 -0.39 -12.90 13.85
CA VAL A 308 0.00 -13.65 15.07
C VAL A 308 -1.16 -14.51 15.56
N TYR A 309 -2.37 -13.95 15.60
CA TYR A 309 -3.56 -14.67 16.03
C TYR A 309 -3.90 -15.85 15.09
N PHE A 310 -3.80 -15.62 13.76
CA PHE A 310 -4.03 -16.67 12.76
C PHE A 310 -3.03 -17.81 12.88
N ASP A 311 -1.78 -17.49 13.16
CA ASP A 311 -0.73 -18.49 13.33
C ASP A 311 -0.91 -19.31 14.60
N GLU A 312 -1.22 -18.69 15.74
CA GLU A 312 -1.13 -19.31 17.06
C GLU A 312 -2.48 -19.81 17.61
N THR A 313 -3.61 -19.22 17.18
CA THR A 313 -4.90 -19.45 17.86
C THR A 313 -6.00 -19.92 16.91
N VAL A 314 -5.90 -19.65 15.61
CA VAL A 314 -6.91 -20.12 14.66
C VAL A 314 -6.72 -21.60 14.36
N ASP A 315 -7.82 -22.38 14.40
CA ASP A 315 -7.80 -23.72 13.83
C ASP A 315 -7.71 -23.63 12.29
N ARG A 316 -6.49 -23.74 11.79
CA ARG A 316 -6.15 -23.65 10.37
C ARG A 316 -6.38 -24.96 9.61
N THR A 317 -6.95 -25.98 10.24
CA THR A 317 -7.20 -27.26 9.59
C THR A 317 -8.48 -27.19 8.80
N PHE A 318 -8.38 -27.36 7.48
CA PHE A 318 -9.51 -27.37 6.57
C PHE A 318 -9.45 -28.60 5.67
N PHE A 319 -10.43 -29.51 5.79
CA PHE A 319 -10.46 -30.82 5.09
C PHE A 319 -9.14 -31.63 5.23
N GLY A 320 -8.51 -31.62 6.41
CA GLY A 320 -7.26 -32.34 6.65
C GLY A 320 -6.01 -31.67 6.13
N PHE A 321 -6.12 -30.46 5.56
CA PHE A 321 -5.01 -29.63 5.12
C PHE A 321 -4.81 -28.45 6.08
N THR A 322 -3.58 -28.25 6.56
CA THR A 322 -3.24 -27.07 7.38
C THR A 322 -2.94 -25.89 6.49
N VAL A 323 -3.76 -24.84 6.59
CA VAL A 323 -3.64 -23.63 5.77
C VAL A 323 -2.39 -22.84 6.20
N PRO A 324 -1.45 -22.52 5.28
CA PRO A 324 -0.29 -21.69 5.56
C PRO A 324 -0.68 -20.30 6.08
N VAL A 325 0.14 -19.70 6.95
CA VAL A 325 -0.18 -18.42 7.60
C VAL A 325 -0.41 -17.28 6.58
N SER A 326 0.40 -17.23 5.53
CA SER A 326 0.28 -16.19 4.50
C SER A 326 -1.00 -16.27 3.66
N TRP A 327 -1.71 -17.40 3.65
CA TRP A 327 -2.95 -17.55 2.88
C TRP A 327 -4.08 -16.64 3.35
N LYS A 328 -4.03 -16.14 4.60
CA LYS A 328 -4.96 -15.12 5.08
C LYS A 328 -4.95 -13.86 4.19
N ASP A 329 -3.78 -13.49 3.64
CA ASP A 329 -3.62 -12.32 2.77
C ASP A 329 -4.23 -12.58 1.38
N SER A 330 -4.10 -13.81 0.88
CA SER A 330 -4.81 -14.24 -0.33
C SER A 330 -6.33 -14.27 -0.14
N ILE A 331 -6.81 -14.71 1.04
CA ILE A 331 -8.24 -14.66 1.40
C ILE A 331 -8.72 -13.20 1.39
N GLN A 332 -7.95 -12.27 1.95
CA GLN A 332 -8.30 -10.85 1.93
C GLN A 332 -8.33 -10.28 0.51
N ALA A 333 -7.32 -10.58 -0.32
CA ALA A 333 -7.30 -10.18 -1.72
C ALA A 333 -8.51 -10.73 -2.50
N MET A 334 -8.91 -11.98 -2.23
CA MET A 334 -10.13 -12.57 -2.78
C MET A 334 -11.38 -11.78 -2.37
N TRP A 335 -11.52 -11.40 -1.10
CA TRP A 335 -12.64 -10.57 -0.64
C TRP A 335 -12.67 -9.21 -1.32
N VAL A 336 -11.51 -8.56 -1.52
CA VAL A 336 -11.43 -7.30 -2.27
C VAL A 336 -12.00 -7.47 -3.68
N VAL A 337 -11.59 -8.52 -4.40
CA VAL A 337 -12.08 -8.78 -5.77
C VAL A 337 -13.59 -9.02 -5.80
N LEU A 338 -14.09 -9.90 -4.93
CA LEU A 338 -15.49 -10.28 -4.92
C LEU A 338 -16.42 -9.12 -4.51
N PHE A 339 -16.01 -8.34 -3.50
CA PHE A 339 -16.88 -7.32 -2.92
C PHE A 339 -16.67 -5.92 -3.50
N SER A 340 -15.60 -5.65 -4.25
CA SER A 340 -15.43 -4.35 -4.92
C SER A 340 -16.57 -4.04 -5.89
N GLY A 341 -16.96 -5.02 -6.71
CA GLY A 341 -18.10 -4.89 -7.62
C GLY A 341 -19.44 -4.73 -6.88
N VAL A 342 -19.62 -5.47 -5.78
CA VAL A 342 -20.82 -5.35 -4.93
C VAL A 342 -20.91 -3.95 -4.33
N MET A 343 -19.83 -3.43 -3.77
CA MET A 343 -19.79 -2.08 -3.19
C MET A 343 -20.02 -1.00 -4.25
N ALA A 344 -19.44 -1.14 -5.44
CA ALA A 344 -19.71 -0.23 -6.55
C ALA A 344 -21.19 -0.25 -6.95
N ALA A 345 -21.81 -1.42 -7.03
CA ALA A 345 -23.25 -1.57 -7.34
C ALA A 345 -24.13 -0.95 -6.23
N VAL A 346 -23.79 -1.13 -4.95
CA VAL A 346 -24.48 -0.50 -3.81
C VAL A 346 -24.44 1.02 -3.94
N TRP A 347 -23.26 1.61 -4.16
CA TRP A 347 -23.14 3.06 -4.33
C TRP A 347 -23.93 3.56 -5.54
N THR A 348 -23.85 2.88 -6.67
CA THR A 348 -24.59 3.25 -7.89
C THR A 348 -26.10 3.20 -7.65
N LYS A 349 -26.60 2.15 -7.00
CA LYS A 349 -28.04 2.01 -6.68
C LYS A 349 -28.55 3.05 -5.71
N MET A 350 -27.73 3.46 -4.75
CA MET A 350 -28.06 4.53 -3.80
C MET A 350 -28.16 5.91 -4.49
N GLY A 351 -27.40 6.14 -5.57
CA GLY A 351 -27.41 7.40 -6.33
C GLY A 351 -27.29 8.62 -5.43
N LYS A 352 -28.25 9.55 -5.48
CA LYS A 352 -28.26 10.78 -4.65
C LYS A 352 -28.48 10.53 -3.15
N ARG A 353 -28.87 9.32 -2.73
CA ARG A 353 -29.05 8.95 -1.32
C ARG A 353 -27.76 8.42 -0.67
N GLN A 354 -26.66 8.39 -1.41
CA GLN A 354 -25.37 7.97 -0.85
C GLN A 354 -24.99 8.83 0.36
N PRO A 355 -24.41 8.22 1.42
CA PRO A 355 -23.79 8.97 2.49
C PRO A 355 -22.70 9.89 1.94
N LYS A 356 -22.58 11.10 2.46
CA LYS A 356 -21.48 12.01 2.12
C LYS A 356 -20.14 11.46 2.61
N THR A 357 -19.05 11.92 2.01
CA THR A 357 -17.68 11.42 2.27
C THR A 357 -17.32 11.33 3.76
N PRO A 358 -17.61 12.32 4.64
CA PRO A 358 -17.30 12.19 6.07
C PRO A 358 -18.02 11.01 6.74
N LEU A 359 -19.28 10.75 6.36
CA LEU A 359 -20.06 9.65 6.94
C LEU A 359 -19.57 8.28 6.42
N LYS A 360 -19.15 8.19 5.15
CA LYS A 360 -18.55 6.95 4.62
C LYS A 360 -17.27 6.60 5.38
N PHE A 361 -16.42 7.58 5.66
CA PHE A 361 -15.18 7.39 6.43
C PHE A 361 -15.47 7.03 7.90
N ALA A 362 -16.47 7.65 8.51
CA ALA A 362 -16.90 7.32 9.87
C ALA A 362 -17.35 5.84 9.96
N LEU A 363 -18.19 5.40 9.02
CA LEU A 363 -18.66 4.01 8.95
C LEU A 363 -17.52 3.03 8.67
N ALA A 364 -16.60 3.38 7.77
CA ALA A 364 -15.42 2.55 7.50
C ALA A 364 -14.58 2.32 8.76
N MET A 365 -14.32 3.39 9.53
CA MET A 365 -13.59 3.31 10.81
C MET A 365 -14.33 2.43 11.83
N LEU A 366 -15.65 2.61 11.95
CA LEU A 366 -16.45 1.84 12.89
C LEU A 366 -16.44 0.35 12.54
N VAL A 367 -16.73 0.01 11.28
CA VAL A 367 -16.77 -1.38 10.82
C VAL A 367 -15.42 -2.06 11.03
N THR A 368 -14.31 -1.41 10.61
CA THR A 368 -12.97 -1.98 10.76
C THR A 368 -12.57 -2.13 12.23
N GLY A 369 -12.79 -1.11 13.07
CA GLY A 369 -12.43 -1.18 14.49
C GLY A 369 -13.24 -2.23 15.25
N VAL A 370 -14.58 -2.25 15.06
CA VAL A 370 -15.48 -3.20 15.76
C VAL A 370 -15.23 -4.65 15.32
N SER A 371 -14.72 -4.88 14.10
CA SER A 371 -14.38 -6.24 13.62
C SER A 371 -13.39 -6.94 14.54
N TYR A 372 -12.51 -6.21 15.20
CA TYR A 372 -11.54 -6.79 16.14
C TYR A 372 -12.19 -7.28 17.44
N LEU A 373 -13.40 -6.86 17.80
CA LEU A 373 -14.12 -7.41 18.96
C LEU A 373 -14.50 -8.87 18.76
N CYS A 374 -14.58 -9.35 17.52
CA CYS A 374 -14.88 -10.76 17.24
C CYS A 374 -13.81 -11.74 17.74
N PHE A 375 -12.59 -11.26 18.00
CA PHE A 375 -11.53 -12.09 18.59
C PHE A 375 -11.71 -12.32 20.09
N ILE A 376 -12.33 -11.38 20.81
CA ILE A 376 -12.42 -11.35 22.27
C ILE A 376 -13.07 -12.61 22.87
N PRO A 377 -14.21 -13.14 22.36
CA PRO A 377 -14.83 -14.33 22.92
C PRO A 377 -13.89 -15.55 22.90
N TYR A 378 -13.13 -15.73 21.83
CA TYR A 378 -12.21 -16.84 21.65
C TYR A 378 -10.98 -16.70 22.54
N ILE A 379 -10.43 -15.49 22.66
CA ILE A 379 -9.30 -15.20 23.56
C ILE A 379 -9.72 -15.42 25.00
N SER A 380 -10.89 -14.92 25.41
CA SER A 380 -11.39 -15.03 26.79
C SER A 380 -11.74 -16.47 27.20
N SER A 381 -12.21 -17.28 26.26
CA SER A 381 -12.54 -18.69 26.50
C SER A 381 -11.34 -19.65 26.34
N GLY A 382 -10.23 -19.18 25.75
CA GLY A 382 -9.10 -20.01 25.38
C GLY A 382 -9.41 -21.05 24.28
N THR A 383 -10.52 -20.88 23.55
CA THR A 383 -10.92 -21.80 22.48
C THR A 383 -10.36 -21.35 21.14
N PRO A 384 -9.85 -22.27 20.28
CA PRO A 384 -9.40 -21.93 18.95
C PRO A 384 -10.55 -21.31 18.12
N MET A 385 -10.26 -20.22 17.40
CA MET A 385 -11.23 -19.62 16.48
C MET A 385 -11.33 -20.47 15.21
N PRO A 386 -12.54 -20.86 14.76
CA PRO A 386 -12.70 -21.52 13.46
C PRO A 386 -12.24 -20.63 12.32
N ILE A 387 -11.54 -21.19 11.33
CA ILE A 387 -11.02 -20.43 10.17
C ILE A 387 -12.11 -19.65 9.43
N ILE A 388 -13.32 -20.19 9.35
CA ILE A 388 -14.47 -19.52 8.70
C ILE A 388 -14.82 -18.20 9.42
N VAL A 389 -14.79 -18.19 10.76
CA VAL A 389 -15.06 -16.97 11.55
C VAL A 389 -13.95 -15.94 11.28
N PHE A 390 -12.69 -16.38 11.26
CA PHE A 390 -11.57 -15.51 10.91
C PHE A 390 -11.73 -14.91 9.49
N MET A 391 -12.12 -15.71 8.51
CA MET A 391 -12.39 -15.24 7.14
C MET A 391 -13.51 -14.18 7.09
N LEU A 392 -14.56 -14.34 7.92
CA LEU A 392 -15.64 -13.34 8.02
C LEU A 392 -15.17 -12.04 8.69
N VAL A 393 -14.26 -12.12 9.66
CA VAL A 393 -13.64 -10.92 10.25
C VAL A 393 -12.81 -10.19 9.20
N LEU A 394 -12.00 -10.91 8.41
CA LEU A 394 -11.27 -10.30 7.29
C LEU A 394 -12.21 -9.67 6.26
N LEU A 395 -13.36 -10.30 5.98
CA LEU A 395 -14.37 -9.72 5.10
C LEU A 395 -14.91 -8.40 5.67
N ALA A 396 -15.22 -8.32 6.96
CA ALA A 396 -15.71 -7.10 7.58
C ALA A 396 -14.65 -5.97 7.51
N ILE A 397 -13.38 -6.27 7.76
CA ILE A 397 -12.27 -5.33 7.60
C ILE A 397 -12.14 -4.88 6.14
N THR A 398 -12.28 -5.81 5.18
CA THR A 398 -12.26 -5.50 3.74
C THR A 398 -13.42 -4.61 3.30
N ILE A 399 -14.63 -4.79 3.86
CA ILE A 399 -15.76 -3.90 3.60
C ILE A 399 -15.43 -2.48 4.07
N GLY A 400 -14.84 -2.32 5.26
CA GLY A 400 -14.35 -1.02 5.74
C GLY A 400 -13.33 -0.40 4.76
N GLU A 401 -12.39 -1.20 4.25
CA GLU A 401 -11.41 -0.76 3.26
C GLU A 401 -12.09 -0.27 1.96
N LEU A 402 -13.03 -1.02 1.41
CA LEU A 402 -13.75 -0.66 0.20
C LEU A 402 -14.64 0.57 0.35
N MET A 403 -15.06 0.90 1.59
CA MET A 403 -15.80 2.12 1.90
C MET A 403 -14.90 3.36 1.95
N LEU A 404 -13.59 3.24 2.21
CA LEU A 404 -12.69 4.36 2.40
C LEU A 404 -11.68 4.50 1.27
N SER A 405 -10.97 3.43 0.92
CA SER A 405 -9.77 3.48 0.08
C SER A 405 -10.02 4.11 -1.30
N PRO A 406 -10.98 3.63 -2.14
CA PRO A 406 -11.21 4.22 -3.45
C PRO A 406 -11.76 5.66 -3.36
N ILE A 407 -12.52 5.95 -2.30
CA ILE A 407 -13.12 7.27 -2.10
C ILE A 407 -12.06 8.28 -1.67
N SER A 408 -11.12 7.91 -0.80
CA SER A 408 -10.05 8.81 -0.32
C SER A 408 -9.18 9.34 -1.46
N LEU A 409 -8.78 8.46 -2.38
CA LEU A 409 -7.99 8.85 -3.54
C LEU A 409 -8.78 9.73 -4.51
N SER A 410 -10.01 9.34 -4.86
CA SER A 410 -10.91 10.13 -5.70
C SER A 410 -11.18 11.51 -5.10
N PHE A 411 -11.46 11.56 -3.80
CA PHE A 411 -11.74 12.80 -3.09
C PHE A 411 -10.53 13.74 -3.07
N SER A 412 -9.33 13.22 -2.80
CA SER A 412 -8.11 14.04 -2.81
C SER A 412 -7.86 14.72 -4.17
N THR A 413 -8.20 14.04 -5.28
CA THR A 413 -8.05 14.61 -6.62
C THR A 413 -9.13 15.64 -6.95
N LYS A 414 -10.37 15.46 -6.45
CA LYS A 414 -11.47 16.40 -6.66
C LYS A 414 -11.24 17.76 -5.99
N ILE A 415 -10.72 17.76 -4.76
CA ILE A 415 -10.45 19.00 -4.01
C ILE A 415 -9.12 19.66 -4.36
N ALA A 416 -8.32 19.00 -5.20
CA ALA A 416 -6.99 19.46 -5.56
C ALA A 416 -7.04 20.75 -6.38
N PRO A 417 -6.34 21.82 -5.99
CA PRO A 417 -6.10 22.94 -6.88
C PRO A 417 -5.42 22.46 -8.17
N SER A 418 -5.74 23.04 -9.32
CA SER A 418 -5.26 22.59 -10.64
C SER A 418 -3.75 22.40 -10.71
N MET A 419 -2.99 23.29 -10.06
CA MET A 419 -1.52 23.27 -10.03
C MET A 419 -0.93 22.27 -9.00
N PHE A 420 -1.74 21.74 -8.08
CA PHE A 420 -1.28 20.92 -6.96
C PHE A 420 -1.90 19.49 -6.94
N LYS A 421 -2.41 19.03 -8.09
CA LYS A 421 -3.05 17.69 -8.19
C LYS A 421 -2.10 16.57 -7.77
N THR A 422 -0.87 16.58 -8.25
CA THR A 422 0.14 15.58 -7.90
C THR A 422 0.47 15.59 -6.40
N GLN A 423 0.53 16.78 -5.79
CA GLN A 423 0.79 16.91 -4.36
C GLN A 423 -0.36 16.39 -3.50
N MET A 424 -1.61 16.56 -3.93
CA MET A 424 -2.77 16.00 -3.22
C MET A 424 -2.82 14.48 -3.31
N VAL A 425 -2.43 13.89 -4.45
CA VAL A 425 -2.26 12.43 -4.59
C VAL A 425 -1.11 11.95 -3.70
N ALA A 426 0.02 12.67 -3.66
CA ALA A 426 1.14 12.36 -2.79
C ALA A 426 0.73 12.38 -1.29
N LEU A 427 -0.12 13.34 -0.87
CA LEU A 427 -0.67 13.36 0.49
C LEU A 427 -1.48 12.09 0.78
N ASN A 428 -2.26 11.57 -0.17
CA ASN A 428 -2.98 10.32 0.04
C ASN A 428 -2.02 9.14 0.29
N PHE A 429 -0.91 9.03 -0.44
CA PHE A 429 0.12 8.02 -0.18
C PHE A 429 0.86 8.25 1.15
N LEU A 430 1.08 9.50 1.55
CA LEU A 430 1.64 9.82 2.86
C LEU A 430 0.69 9.44 4.01
N ALA A 431 -0.63 9.49 3.79
CA ALA A 431 -1.59 8.98 4.78
C ALA A 431 -1.44 7.47 4.98
N LEU A 432 -1.21 6.69 3.91
CA LEU A 432 -0.89 5.27 4.02
C LEU A 432 0.45 5.04 4.73
N SER A 433 1.46 5.87 4.41
CA SER A 433 2.77 5.80 5.07
C SER A 433 2.66 6.02 6.58
N ILE A 434 1.93 7.08 7.01
CA ILE A 434 1.64 7.32 8.43
C ILE A 434 0.86 6.13 9.01
N GLY A 435 -0.20 5.71 8.36
CA GLY A 435 -1.09 4.66 8.86
C GLY A 435 -0.34 3.34 9.10
N PHE A 436 0.44 2.87 8.13
CA PHE A 436 1.20 1.63 8.27
C PHE A 436 2.28 1.74 9.34
N THR A 437 3.03 2.85 9.35
CA THR A 437 4.06 3.08 10.39
C THR A 437 3.43 3.17 11.77
N LEU A 438 2.34 3.93 11.91
CA LEU A 438 1.59 4.06 13.16
C LEU A 438 0.99 2.72 13.59
N GLY A 439 0.46 1.92 12.66
CA GLY A 439 -0.03 0.56 12.94
C GLY A 439 1.05 -0.34 13.52
N GLY A 440 2.27 -0.28 12.97
CA GLY A 440 3.43 -0.98 13.53
C GLY A 440 3.84 -0.46 14.91
N VAL A 441 3.82 0.86 15.12
CA VAL A 441 4.10 1.48 16.43
C VAL A 441 3.05 1.06 17.46
N LEU A 442 1.75 1.10 17.10
CA LEU A 442 0.68 0.65 18.00
C LEU A 442 0.87 -0.81 18.41
N PHE A 443 1.16 -1.68 17.45
CA PHE A 443 1.41 -3.09 17.77
C PHE A 443 2.65 -3.23 18.66
N LYS A 444 3.76 -2.58 18.31
CA LYS A 444 5.00 -2.66 19.07
C LYS A 444 4.86 -2.19 20.51
N ASP A 445 4.18 -1.08 20.73
CA ASP A 445 4.18 -0.40 22.03
C ASP A 445 3.03 -0.85 22.94
N TYR A 446 1.95 -1.41 22.38
CA TYR A 446 0.73 -1.72 23.14
C TYR A 446 0.30 -3.19 23.07
N TYR A 447 0.81 -4.00 22.11
CA TYR A 447 0.48 -5.41 22.08
C TYR A 447 1.29 -6.18 23.13
N ASN A 448 0.57 -6.86 24.03
CA ASN A 448 1.15 -7.77 25.01
C ASN A 448 0.62 -9.19 24.75
N ALA A 449 1.52 -10.13 24.46
CA ALA A 449 1.15 -11.52 24.19
C ALA A 449 0.52 -12.22 25.40
N GLU A 450 0.87 -11.81 26.64
CA GLU A 450 0.30 -12.37 27.88
C GLU A 450 -1.10 -11.83 28.19
N SER A 451 -1.42 -10.61 27.71
CA SER A 451 -2.72 -9.95 27.88
C SER A 451 -3.18 -9.28 26.58
N PRO A 452 -3.51 -10.06 25.54
CA PRO A 452 -3.82 -9.50 24.22
C PRO A 452 -5.17 -8.78 24.16
N LEU A 453 -6.09 -8.99 25.10
CA LEU A 453 -7.45 -8.43 25.10
C LEU A 453 -7.45 -6.91 25.03
N ASP A 454 -6.59 -6.24 25.80
CA ASP A 454 -6.54 -4.78 25.87
C ASP A 454 -6.21 -4.17 24.49
N PHE A 455 -5.41 -4.85 23.69
CA PHE A 455 -5.07 -4.38 22.35
C PHE A 455 -6.28 -4.43 21.41
N TYR A 456 -7.08 -5.50 21.45
CA TYR A 456 -8.31 -5.59 20.64
C TYR A 456 -9.37 -4.54 21.06
N TRP A 457 -9.54 -4.31 22.37
CA TRP A 457 -10.38 -3.25 22.87
C TRP A 457 -9.87 -1.86 22.42
N MET A 458 -8.57 -1.64 22.44
CA MET A 458 -7.96 -0.40 21.97
C MET A 458 -8.28 -0.15 20.49
N LEU A 459 -8.16 -1.16 19.62
CA LEU A 459 -8.45 -1.03 18.19
C LEU A 459 -9.93 -0.68 17.95
N ALA A 460 -10.85 -1.35 18.66
CA ALA A 460 -12.26 -1.05 18.59
C ALA A 460 -12.57 0.37 19.10
N THR A 461 -11.92 0.78 20.19
CA THR A 461 -12.07 2.12 20.76
C THR A 461 -11.59 3.20 19.80
N ILE A 462 -10.42 3.00 19.17
CA ILE A 462 -9.90 3.92 18.14
C ILE A 462 -10.92 4.05 17.00
N GLY A 463 -11.49 2.94 16.52
CA GLY A 463 -12.50 2.93 15.47
C GLY A 463 -13.76 3.70 15.89
N ALA A 464 -14.30 3.43 17.08
CA ALA A 464 -15.51 4.05 17.61
C ALA A 464 -15.31 5.55 17.89
N VAL A 465 -14.20 5.93 18.52
CA VAL A 465 -13.88 7.33 18.84
C VAL A 465 -13.68 8.14 17.56
N THR A 466 -12.92 7.63 16.59
CA THR A 466 -12.71 8.31 15.30
C THR A 466 -14.05 8.46 14.55
N CYS A 467 -14.90 7.44 14.56
CA CYS A 467 -16.25 7.51 14.02
C CYS A 467 -17.05 8.62 14.71
N GLY A 468 -17.08 8.65 16.04
CA GLY A 468 -17.80 9.66 16.83
C GLY A 468 -17.32 11.09 16.52
N ILE A 469 -16.02 11.31 16.47
CA ILE A 469 -15.43 12.61 16.11
C ILE A 469 -15.90 13.04 14.72
N LEU A 470 -15.84 12.14 13.72
CA LEU A 470 -16.29 12.46 12.37
C LEU A 470 -17.79 12.76 12.29
N LEU A 471 -18.62 12.04 13.04
CA LEU A 471 -20.07 12.31 13.09
C LEU A 471 -20.35 13.70 13.64
N VAL A 472 -19.63 14.14 14.69
CA VAL A 472 -19.74 15.49 15.25
C VAL A 472 -19.25 16.53 14.25
N LEU A 473 -18.15 16.27 13.55
CA LEU A 473 -17.58 17.21 12.57
C LEU A 473 -18.34 17.22 11.23
N ALA A 474 -19.08 16.16 10.90
CA ALA A 474 -19.72 16.00 9.59
C ALA A 474 -20.59 17.20 9.14
N PRO A 475 -21.41 17.84 9.99
CA PRO A 475 -22.17 19.01 9.56
C PRO A 475 -21.28 20.19 9.11
N VAL A 476 -20.17 20.43 9.83
CA VAL A 476 -19.21 21.50 9.50
C VAL A 476 -18.45 21.15 8.22
N LEU A 477 -17.93 19.92 8.12
CA LEU A 477 -17.21 19.46 6.95
C LEU A 477 -18.09 19.49 5.69
N ASN A 478 -19.34 19.05 5.79
CA ASN A 478 -20.28 19.11 4.66
C ASN A 478 -20.59 20.54 4.21
N ARG A 479 -20.60 21.54 5.12
CA ARG A 479 -20.73 22.95 4.75
C ARG A 479 -19.47 23.47 4.04
N MET A 480 -18.30 23.10 4.54
CA MET A 480 -17.02 23.50 3.95
C MET A 480 -16.81 22.89 2.56
N LEU A 481 -17.30 21.67 2.34
CA LEU A 481 -17.16 20.89 1.10
C LEU A 481 -18.31 21.12 0.10
N LYS A 482 -19.22 22.06 0.39
CA LYS A 482 -20.34 22.37 -0.49
C LYS A 482 -19.81 22.79 -1.90
N GLY A 483 -20.22 22.04 -2.93
CA GLY A 483 -19.80 22.24 -4.32
C GLY A 483 -18.75 21.23 -4.81
N VAL A 484 -18.29 20.33 -3.94
CA VAL A 484 -17.33 19.24 -4.29
C VAL A 484 -18.03 17.89 -4.40
N ASP A 485 -19.08 17.66 -3.62
CA ASP A 485 -19.89 16.40 -3.59
C ASP A 485 -20.92 16.35 -4.72
#